data_3707716753a01191303f976dd7b69009
#
_entry.id   3707716753a01191303f976dd7b69009
#
_cell.length_a   1.000
_cell.length_b   1.000
_cell.length_c   1.000
_cell.angle_alpha   90.00
_cell.angle_beta   90.00
_cell.angle_gamma   90.00
#
_symmetry.space_group_name_H-M   'P 1'
#
loop_
_entity.id
_entity.type
_entity.pdbx_description
1 polymer ?
#
loop_
_entity_poly.entity_id
_entity_poly.type
_entity_poly.pdbx_seq_one_letter_code
_entity_poly.pdbx_strand_id
1 'polypeptide(L)'
;MLKIVDLKKKFGQVEVLKGISFQIDDGEIGVVLGKSGAGKTTLIRCINGLENFDSGKIVLDNVEIKSINDMKEIRGQIGMVFQNFNLFPHLSVLENIIESPVRVFGRNKDEAVKEALDLLEMVDLLDKKDHYPHQLSGGQQQRVAIARSCALKPKVLCFDEPTSALDKDNIQKVADIIRDCKKMGMAILIITHDTVFAEEIADKTLNISEGLLV
;
A
#
# COMPACT_ATOMS: atom_id res chain seq x y z
N MET A 1 7.20 1.79 12.66
CA MET A 1 8.45 1.61 11.91
C MET A 1 8.44 0.28 11.18
N LEU A 2 8.74 0.27 9.86
CA LEU A 2 8.94 -0.92 9.02
C LEU A 2 10.42 -1.11 8.73
N LYS A 3 10.97 -2.29 8.98
CA LYS A 3 12.37 -2.63 8.66
C LYS A 3 12.42 -3.95 7.89
N ILE A 4 13.14 -3.95 6.79
CA ILE A 4 13.43 -5.11 5.95
C ILE A 4 14.89 -5.47 6.16
N VAL A 5 15.20 -6.76 6.38
CA VAL A 5 16.56 -7.23 6.67
C VAL A 5 16.89 -8.44 5.82
N ASP A 6 17.86 -8.29 4.92
CA ASP A 6 18.42 -9.34 4.02
C ASP A 6 17.34 -10.17 3.32
N LEU A 7 16.28 -9.50 2.83
CA LEU A 7 15.13 -10.18 2.22
C LEU A 7 15.52 -10.77 0.87
N LYS A 8 15.36 -12.08 0.72
CA LYS A 8 15.69 -12.84 -0.50
C LYS A 8 14.47 -13.58 -1.04
N LYS A 9 14.36 -13.61 -2.36
CA LYS A 9 13.29 -14.33 -3.07
C LYS A 9 13.78 -14.87 -4.39
N LYS A 10 13.47 -16.15 -4.62
CA LYS A 10 13.71 -16.86 -5.90
C LYS A 10 12.40 -17.37 -6.48
N PHE A 11 12.33 -17.44 -7.80
CA PHE A 11 11.33 -18.19 -8.54
C PHE A 11 12.06 -19.23 -9.39
N GLY A 12 11.99 -20.49 -8.98
CA GLY A 12 12.82 -21.56 -9.56
C GLY A 12 14.30 -21.25 -9.39
N GLN A 13 15.04 -21.05 -10.50
CA GLN A 13 16.48 -20.74 -10.48
C GLN A 13 16.76 -19.22 -10.54
N VAL A 14 15.72 -18.38 -10.68
CA VAL A 14 15.90 -16.93 -10.83
C VAL A 14 15.82 -16.25 -9.49
N GLU A 15 16.92 -15.63 -9.05
CA GLU A 15 16.93 -14.76 -7.87
C GLU A 15 16.36 -13.38 -8.22
N VAL A 16 15.20 -13.04 -7.64
CA VAL A 16 14.51 -11.77 -7.88
C VAL A 16 14.83 -10.75 -6.80
N LEU A 17 14.96 -11.17 -5.54
CA LEU A 17 15.45 -10.33 -4.44
C LEU A 17 16.71 -10.99 -3.88
N LYS A 18 17.81 -10.22 -3.82
CA LYS A 18 19.14 -10.75 -3.52
C LYS A 18 19.72 -10.25 -2.19
N GLY A 19 18.84 -9.93 -1.22
CA GLY A 19 19.26 -9.45 0.10
C GLY A 19 18.92 -7.97 0.30
N ILE A 20 17.68 -7.61 0.09
CA ILE A 20 17.18 -6.24 0.26
C ILE A 20 17.11 -5.90 1.74
N SER A 21 17.70 -4.75 2.11
CA SER A 21 17.66 -4.22 3.48
C SER A 21 17.41 -2.72 3.48
N PHE A 22 16.35 -2.28 4.17
CA PHE A 22 16.05 -0.86 4.39
C PHE A 22 15.09 -0.69 5.57
N GLN A 23 14.87 0.56 5.95
CA GLN A 23 13.93 0.94 7.00
C GLN A 23 13.13 2.16 6.56
N ILE A 24 11.86 2.22 6.98
CA ILE A 24 10.98 3.38 6.85
C ILE A 24 10.39 3.64 8.24
N ASP A 25 10.54 4.85 8.71
CA ASP A 25 10.06 5.26 10.03
C ASP A 25 8.58 5.68 9.99
N ASP A 26 7.94 5.77 11.15
CA ASP A 26 6.57 6.24 11.25
C ASP A 26 6.49 7.70 10.77
N GLY A 27 5.51 8.00 9.92
CA GLY A 27 5.40 9.30 9.27
C GLY A 27 6.50 9.60 8.24
N GLU A 28 7.13 8.59 7.67
CA GLU A 28 8.10 8.71 6.57
C GLU A 28 7.53 8.12 5.28
N ILE A 29 7.80 8.77 4.14
CA ILE A 29 7.50 8.27 2.80
C ILE A 29 8.80 7.75 2.18
N GLY A 30 8.94 6.43 2.09
CA GLY A 30 10.00 5.76 1.35
C GLY A 30 9.52 5.38 -0.06
N VAL A 31 10.27 5.79 -1.08
CA VAL A 31 9.98 5.42 -2.47
C VAL A 31 11.05 4.50 -3.01
N VAL A 32 10.66 3.34 -3.53
CA VAL A 32 11.53 2.39 -4.22
C VAL A 32 11.40 2.60 -5.72
N LEU A 33 12.45 3.15 -6.33
CA LEU A 33 12.57 3.35 -7.77
C LEU A 33 13.30 2.18 -8.43
N GLY A 34 12.93 1.89 -9.66
CA GLY A 34 13.62 0.89 -10.47
C GLY A 34 12.89 0.59 -11.77
N LYS A 35 13.62 0.02 -12.73
CA LYS A 35 13.03 -0.39 -14.03
C LYS A 35 12.01 -1.50 -13.86
N SER A 36 11.16 -1.71 -14.86
CA SER A 36 10.29 -2.89 -14.91
C SER A 36 11.13 -4.18 -14.80
N GLY A 37 10.66 -5.14 -14.00
CA GLY A 37 11.38 -6.39 -13.74
C GLY A 37 12.49 -6.32 -12.69
N ALA A 38 12.79 -5.17 -12.09
CA ALA A 38 13.85 -5.03 -11.07
C ALA A 38 13.53 -5.73 -9.72
N GLY A 39 12.32 -6.25 -9.53
CA GLY A 39 11.89 -6.93 -8.30
C GLY A 39 10.96 -6.12 -7.39
N LYS A 40 10.59 -4.89 -7.77
CA LYS A 40 9.75 -3.99 -6.96
C LYS A 40 8.43 -4.62 -6.51
N THR A 41 7.64 -5.14 -7.47
CA THR A 41 6.34 -5.76 -7.17
C THR A 41 6.51 -7.03 -6.32
N THR A 42 7.58 -7.79 -6.51
CA THR A 42 7.91 -8.95 -5.65
C THR A 42 8.21 -8.49 -4.23
N LEU A 43 9.00 -7.43 -4.07
CA LEU A 43 9.34 -6.86 -2.77
C LEU A 43 8.08 -6.45 -2.00
N ILE A 44 7.22 -5.65 -2.60
CA ILE A 44 6.01 -5.16 -1.91
C ILE A 44 5.02 -6.29 -1.63
N ARG A 45 4.93 -7.32 -2.48
CA ARG A 45 4.12 -8.52 -2.23
C ARG A 45 4.64 -9.34 -1.07
N CYS A 46 5.95 -9.52 -0.94
CA CYS A 46 6.54 -10.18 0.24
C CYS A 46 6.23 -9.40 1.51
N ILE A 47 6.37 -8.07 1.50
CA ILE A 47 6.07 -7.20 2.65
C ILE A 47 4.61 -7.31 3.08
N ASN A 48 3.68 -7.46 2.13
CA ASN A 48 2.24 -7.59 2.41
C ASN A 48 1.78 -9.04 2.65
N GLY A 49 2.69 -10.03 2.66
CA GLY A 49 2.35 -11.44 2.83
C GLY A 49 1.54 -12.05 1.69
N LEU A 50 1.63 -11.45 0.50
CA LEU A 50 0.99 -11.94 -0.73
C LEU A 50 1.92 -12.87 -1.53
N GLU A 51 3.20 -12.91 -1.15
CA GLU A 51 4.21 -13.79 -1.71
C GLU A 51 5.16 -14.24 -0.59
N ASN A 52 5.58 -15.51 -0.64
CA ASN A 52 6.60 -16.03 0.28
C ASN A 52 7.98 -15.45 -0.05
N PHE A 53 8.81 -15.24 0.95
CA PHE A 53 10.24 -15.00 0.80
C PHE A 53 11.06 -16.19 1.31
N ASP A 54 12.27 -16.36 0.79
CA ASP A 54 13.09 -17.56 1.06
C ASP A 54 13.99 -17.38 2.28
N SER A 55 14.46 -16.16 2.54
CA SER A 55 15.26 -15.81 3.72
C SER A 55 15.21 -14.32 4.01
N GLY A 56 15.77 -13.95 5.16
CA GLY A 56 15.68 -12.60 5.71
C GLY A 56 14.50 -12.46 6.66
N LYS A 57 14.16 -11.23 6.99
CA LYS A 57 13.00 -10.93 7.83
C LYS A 57 12.41 -9.56 7.55
N ILE A 58 11.12 -9.44 7.86
CA ILE A 58 10.38 -8.18 7.90
C ILE A 58 10.12 -7.89 9.39
N VAL A 59 10.36 -6.67 9.84
CA VAL A 59 10.12 -6.25 11.22
C VAL A 59 9.13 -5.08 11.18
N LEU A 60 8.01 -5.25 11.87
CA LEU A 60 7.04 -4.18 12.09
C LEU A 60 7.03 -3.86 13.59
N ASP A 61 7.54 -2.69 13.95
CA ASP A 61 7.82 -2.30 15.33
C ASP A 61 8.71 -3.36 16.04
N ASN A 62 8.13 -4.14 16.97
CA ASN A 62 8.83 -5.19 17.70
C ASN A 62 8.49 -6.62 17.23
N VAL A 63 7.68 -6.76 16.16
CA VAL A 63 7.26 -8.06 15.65
C VAL A 63 8.15 -8.46 14.48
N GLU A 64 8.85 -9.57 14.62
CA GLU A 64 9.69 -10.15 13.54
C GLU A 64 8.88 -11.19 12.73
N ILE A 65 8.81 -11.00 11.43
CA ILE A 65 8.18 -11.88 10.47
C ILE A 65 9.31 -12.59 9.69
N LYS A 66 9.44 -13.89 9.88
CA LYS A 66 10.45 -14.73 9.24
C LYS A 66 9.84 -15.66 8.18
N SER A 67 8.53 -15.75 8.15
CA SER A 67 7.78 -16.53 7.18
C SER A 67 6.39 -15.94 6.94
N ILE A 68 5.71 -16.39 5.87
CA ILE A 68 4.33 -15.97 5.61
C ILE A 68 3.36 -16.37 6.73
N ASN A 69 3.65 -17.42 7.47
CA ASN A 69 2.81 -17.87 8.58
C ASN A 69 2.78 -16.88 9.74
N ASP A 70 3.82 -16.07 9.89
CA ASP A 70 3.95 -15.06 10.95
C ASP A 70 3.14 -13.81 10.60
N MET A 71 2.75 -13.61 9.33
CA MET A 71 1.95 -12.46 8.89
C MET A 71 0.62 -12.31 9.61
N LYS A 72 0.08 -13.40 10.15
CA LYS A 72 -1.14 -13.37 10.99
C LYS A 72 -0.99 -12.48 12.24
N GLU A 73 0.23 -12.31 12.77
CA GLU A 73 0.52 -11.51 13.96
C GLU A 73 0.38 -10.00 13.71
N ILE A 74 0.57 -9.58 12.44
CA ILE A 74 0.46 -8.19 12.00
C ILE A 74 -0.71 -7.96 11.05
N ARG A 75 -1.69 -8.87 11.05
CA ARG A 75 -2.86 -8.80 10.17
C ARG A 75 -3.58 -7.45 10.32
N GLY A 76 -3.79 -6.77 9.20
CA GLY A 76 -4.42 -5.45 9.14
C GLY A 76 -3.50 -4.27 9.51
N GLN A 77 -2.25 -4.54 9.94
CA GLN A 77 -1.29 -3.47 10.26
C GLN A 77 -0.48 -3.01 9.04
N ILE A 78 -0.49 -3.77 7.94
CA ILE A 78 0.04 -3.36 6.65
C ILE A 78 -1.10 -3.34 5.65
N GLY A 79 -1.36 -2.18 5.06
CA GLY A 79 -2.34 -1.97 3.98
C GLY A 79 -1.65 -1.97 2.63
N MET A 80 -2.38 -2.36 1.57
CA MET A 80 -1.88 -2.33 0.19
C MET A 80 -2.88 -1.68 -0.76
N VAL A 81 -2.37 -0.74 -1.56
CA VAL A 81 -3.06 -0.12 -2.67
C VAL A 81 -2.44 -0.66 -3.96
N PHE A 82 -3.23 -1.41 -4.71
CA PHE A 82 -2.80 -2.09 -5.92
C PHE A 82 -2.86 -1.17 -7.14
N GLN A 83 -2.01 -1.40 -8.12
CA GLN A 83 -1.99 -0.69 -9.40
C GLN A 83 -3.35 -0.73 -10.13
N ASN A 84 -4.07 -1.85 -10.09
CA ASN A 84 -5.37 -2.04 -10.73
C ASN A 84 -6.55 -1.78 -9.77
N PHE A 85 -6.35 -1.02 -8.68
CA PHE A 85 -7.34 -0.67 -7.66
C PHE A 85 -7.94 -1.87 -6.93
N ASN A 86 -8.27 -2.96 -7.62
CA ASN A 86 -8.86 -4.21 -7.12
C ASN A 86 -10.09 -3.98 -6.24
N LEU A 87 -10.96 -3.04 -6.64
CA LEU A 87 -12.25 -2.83 -5.97
C LEU A 87 -13.19 -3.99 -6.27
N PHE A 88 -14.04 -4.32 -5.31
CA PHE A 88 -15.10 -5.31 -5.49
C PHE A 88 -16.19 -4.72 -6.39
N PRO A 89 -16.38 -5.23 -7.63
CA PRO A 89 -17.25 -4.59 -8.61
C PRO A 89 -18.74 -4.66 -8.27
N HIS A 90 -19.13 -5.60 -7.41
CA HIS A 90 -20.50 -5.82 -6.96
C HIS A 90 -20.85 -5.11 -5.65
N LEU A 91 -19.90 -4.41 -5.04
CA LEU A 91 -20.09 -3.61 -3.84
C LEU A 91 -20.04 -2.12 -4.19
N SER A 92 -20.84 -1.31 -3.49
CA SER A 92 -20.76 0.14 -3.56
C SER A 92 -19.42 0.66 -3.03
N VAL A 93 -19.13 1.93 -3.21
CA VAL A 93 -17.94 2.61 -2.67
C VAL A 93 -17.87 2.45 -1.15
N LEU A 94 -18.96 2.74 -0.45
CA LEU A 94 -19.01 2.58 1.01
C LEU A 94 -18.81 1.12 1.43
N GLU A 95 -19.48 0.20 0.76
CA GLU A 95 -19.35 -1.24 1.05
C GLU A 95 -17.93 -1.74 0.80
N ASN A 96 -17.24 -1.28 -0.25
CA ASN A 96 -15.84 -1.61 -0.49
C ASN A 96 -14.93 -1.23 0.69
N ILE A 97 -15.20 -0.11 1.35
CA ILE A 97 -14.39 0.38 2.48
C ILE A 97 -14.67 -0.40 3.75
N ILE A 98 -15.95 -0.68 4.04
CA ILE A 98 -16.33 -1.34 5.30
C ILE A 98 -16.25 -2.86 5.26
N GLU A 99 -16.11 -3.49 4.10
CA GLU A 99 -16.16 -4.95 3.96
C GLU A 99 -15.14 -5.66 4.85
N SER A 100 -13.87 -5.21 4.80
CA SER A 100 -12.82 -5.82 5.60
C SER A 100 -12.98 -5.57 7.12
N PRO A 101 -13.17 -4.32 7.57
CA PRO A 101 -13.46 -4.04 8.98
C PRO A 101 -14.60 -4.89 9.57
N VAL A 102 -15.72 -5.00 8.86
CA VAL A 102 -16.90 -5.70 9.36
C VAL A 102 -16.79 -7.22 9.22
N ARG A 103 -16.48 -7.71 7.99
CA ARG A 103 -16.52 -9.14 7.69
C ARG A 103 -15.29 -9.91 8.16
N VAL A 104 -14.12 -9.26 8.12
CA VAL A 104 -12.85 -9.94 8.44
C VAL A 104 -12.43 -9.68 9.88
N PHE A 105 -12.66 -8.47 10.39
CA PHE A 105 -12.25 -8.07 11.74
C PHE A 105 -13.39 -7.99 12.75
N GLY A 106 -14.66 -8.27 12.33
CA GLY A 106 -15.81 -8.33 13.20
C GLY A 106 -16.17 -7.01 13.89
N ARG A 107 -15.77 -5.86 13.32
CA ARG A 107 -16.06 -4.54 13.88
C ARG A 107 -17.56 -4.22 13.76
N ASN A 108 -18.05 -3.40 14.69
CA ASN A 108 -19.42 -2.90 14.61
C ASN A 108 -19.66 -2.17 13.28
N LYS A 109 -20.78 -2.50 12.61
CA LYS A 109 -21.07 -1.95 11.27
C LYS A 109 -21.30 -0.45 11.30
N ASP A 110 -22.02 0.07 12.31
CA ASP A 110 -22.35 1.50 12.38
C ASP A 110 -21.10 2.34 12.64
N GLU A 111 -20.17 1.84 13.47
CA GLU A 111 -18.86 2.46 13.68
C GLU A 111 -18.01 2.42 12.41
N ALA A 112 -17.98 1.28 11.72
CA ALA A 112 -17.24 1.14 10.46
C ALA A 112 -17.79 2.07 9.36
N VAL A 113 -19.12 2.22 9.29
CA VAL A 113 -19.76 3.17 8.36
C VAL A 113 -19.36 4.61 8.69
N LYS A 114 -19.42 5.02 9.96
CA LYS A 114 -19.01 6.38 10.36
C LYS A 114 -17.56 6.66 9.96
N GLU A 115 -16.63 5.78 10.30
CA GLU A 115 -15.22 5.93 9.92
C GLU A 115 -15.02 5.92 8.40
N ALA A 116 -15.79 5.12 7.66
CA ALA A 116 -15.71 5.10 6.20
C ALA A 116 -16.20 6.40 5.55
N LEU A 117 -17.21 7.06 6.16
CA LEU A 117 -17.66 8.39 5.70
C LEU A 117 -16.57 9.45 5.92
N ASP A 118 -15.88 9.45 7.06
CA ASP A 118 -14.74 10.33 7.33
C ASP A 118 -13.60 10.10 6.32
N LEU A 119 -13.31 8.83 5.97
CA LEU A 119 -12.33 8.48 4.95
C LEU A 119 -12.76 8.94 3.55
N LEU A 120 -14.05 8.84 3.22
CA LEU A 120 -14.58 9.32 1.95
C LEU A 120 -14.53 10.85 1.83
N GLU A 121 -14.72 11.55 2.93
CA GLU A 121 -14.50 13.00 2.99
C GLU A 121 -13.03 13.35 2.76
N MET A 122 -12.09 12.66 3.43
CA MET A 122 -10.65 12.85 3.24
C MET A 122 -10.22 12.67 1.77
N VAL A 123 -10.83 11.74 1.03
CA VAL A 123 -10.49 11.48 -0.38
C VAL A 123 -11.40 12.24 -1.37
N ASP A 124 -12.26 13.16 -0.91
CA ASP A 124 -13.18 13.97 -1.73
C ASP A 124 -14.13 13.13 -2.60
N LEU A 125 -14.78 12.12 -1.97
CA LEU A 125 -15.71 11.19 -2.63
C LEU A 125 -16.95 10.86 -1.78
N LEU A 126 -17.30 11.70 -0.79
CA LEU A 126 -18.46 11.47 0.06
C LEU A 126 -19.77 11.38 -0.74
N ASP A 127 -19.91 12.21 -1.78
CA ASP A 127 -21.04 12.22 -2.70
C ASP A 127 -21.16 10.95 -3.57
N LYS A 128 -20.10 10.13 -3.62
CA LYS A 128 -20.01 8.90 -4.40
C LYS A 128 -20.22 7.62 -3.56
N LYS A 129 -20.55 7.74 -2.28
CA LYS A 129 -20.63 6.59 -1.36
C LYS A 129 -21.50 5.42 -1.83
N ASP A 130 -22.58 5.73 -2.56
CA ASP A 130 -23.54 4.75 -3.07
C ASP A 130 -23.27 4.32 -4.53
N HIS A 131 -22.22 4.87 -5.18
CA HIS A 131 -21.82 4.48 -6.53
C HIS A 131 -21.06 3.15 -6.53
N TYR A 132 -21.04 2.48 -7.69
CA TYR A 132 -20.26 1.27 -7.92
C TYR A 132 -18.97 1.58 -8.67
N PRO A 133 -17.92 0.73 -8.59
CA PRO A 133 -16.64 0.97 -9.24
C PRO A 133 -16.73 1.33 -10.73
N HIS A 134 -17.63 0.69 -11.48
CA HIS A 134 -17.83 0.98 -12.93
C HIS A 134 -18.39 2.37 -13.23
N GLN A 135 -18.90 3.07 -12.23
CA GLN A 135 -19.45 4.44 -12.35
C GLN A 135 -18.40 5.51 -12.01
N LEU A 136 -17.18 5.09 -11.65
CA LEU A 136 -16.10 5.97 -11.20
C LEU A 136 -15.01 6.08 -12.28
N SER A 137 -14.39 7.26 -12.37
CA SER A 137 -13.14 7.42 -13.13
C SER A 137 -11.99 6.65 -12.48
N GLY A 138 -10.89 6.39 -13.22
CA GLY A 138 -9.72 5.71 -12.69
C GLY A 138 -9.13 6.41 -11.45
N GLY A 139 -9.05 7.74 -11.47
CA GLY A 139 -8.57 8.51 -10.31
C GLY A 139 -9.53 8.43 -9.10
N GLN A 140 -10.84 8.34 -9.32
CA GLN A 140 -11.80 8.10 -8.25
C GLN A 140 -11.66 6.68 -7.69
N GLN A 141 -11.50 5.66 -8.54
CA GLN A 141 -11.27 4.29 -8.10
C GLN A 141 -9.99 4.17 -7.27
N GLN A 142 -8.92 4.84 -7.67
CA GLN A 142 -7.66 4.90 -6.91
C GLN A 142 -7.90 5.49 -5.51
N ARG A 143 -8.60 6.60 -5.41
CA ARG A 143 -8.90 7.25 -4.12
C ARG A 143 -9.78 6.36 -3.22
N VAL A 144 -10.76 5.65 -3.77
CA VAL A 144 -11.53 4.64 -3.03
C VAL A 144 -10.64 3.50 -2.54
N ALA A 145 -9.70 3.02 -3.37
CA ALA A 145 -8.77 1.96 -2.98
C ALA A 145 -7.84 2.40 -1.82
N ILE A 146 -7.43 3.68 -1.80
CA ILE A 146 -6.68 4.25 -0.69
C ILE A 146 -7.55 4.29 0.58
N ALA A 147 -8.77 4.84 0.51
CA ALA A 147 -9.70 4.91 1.64
C ALA A 147 -9.98 3.50 2.21
N ARG A 148 -10.22 2.50 1.35
CA ARG A 148 -10.39 1.09 1.75
C ARG A 148 -9.19 0.56 2.51
N SER A 149 -7.97 0.87 2.04
CA SER A 149 -6.74 0.41 2.69
C SER A 149 -6.51 1.10 4.03
N CYS A 150 -6.95 2.36 4.20
CA CYS A 150 -6.88 3.11 5.45
C CYS A 150 -7.95 2.66 6.49
N ALA A 151 -9.02 1.97 6.08
CA ALA A 151 -10.13 1.60 6.97
C ALA A 151 -9.74 0.70 8.14
N LEU A 152 -8.62 -0.04 8.02
CA LEU A 152 -8.05 -0.84 9.11
C LEU A 152 -7.07 -0.06 9.98
N LYS A 153 -6.83 1.23 9.70
CA LYS A 153 -5.85 2.09 10.39
C LYS A 153 -4.46 1.44 10.43
N PRO A 154 -3.91 1.07 9.25
CA PRO A 154 -2.63 0.36 9.19
C PRO A 154 -1.49 1.25 9.70
N LYS A 155 -0.43 0.62 10.22
CA LYS A 155 0.82 1.32 10.56
C LYS A 155 1.67 1.60 9.32
N VAL A 156 1.57 0.72 8.33
CA VAL A 156 2.27 0.83 7.05
C VAL A 156 1.26 0.80 5.91
N LEU A 157 1.37 1.72 4.97
CA LEU A 157 0.58 1.74 3.76
C LEU A 157 1.49 1.62 2.55
N CYS A 158 1.32 0.52 1.80
CA CYS A 158 2.10 0.19 0.62
C CYS A 158 1.35 0.56 -0.66
N PHE A 159 2.04 1.14 -1.64
CA PHE A 159 1.50 1.52 -2.95
C PHE A 159 2.28 0.85 -4.07
N ASP A 160 1.58 0.15 -4.95
CA ASP A 160 2.15 -0.44 -6.16
C ASP A 160 1.77 0.42 -7.37
N GLU A 161 2.73 1.21 -7.90
CA GLU A 161 2.60 2.10 -9.07
C GLU A 161 1.34 3.01 -9.00
N PRO A 162 1.19 3.86 -7.95
CA PRO A 162 -0.07 4.56 -7.69
C PRO A 162 -0.48 5.58 -8.73
N THR A 163 0.42 5.97 -9.64
CA THR A 163 0.20 7.04 -10.64
C THR A 163 0.09 6.52 -12.07
N SER A 164 0.35 5.22 -12.31
CA SER A 164 0.55 4.65 -13.65
C SER A 164 -0.65 4.76 -14.61
N ALA A 165 -1.87 4.98 -14.09
CA ALA A 165 -3.10 5.07 -14.88
C ALA A 165 -3.84 6.41 -14.70
N LEU A 166 -3.14 7.45 -14.19
CA LEU A 166 -3.75 8.71 -13.79
C LEU A 166 -3.26 9.88 -14.67
N ASP A 167 -4.14 10.84 -14.88
CA ASP A 167 -3.77 12.17 -15.40
C ASP A 167 -3.14 13.04 -14.31
N LYS A 168 -2.54 14.17 -14.70
CA LYS A 168 -1.79 15.06 -13.80
C LYS A 168 -2.61 15.56 -12.60
N ASP A 169 -3.88 15.89 -12.81
CA ASP A 169 -4.74 16.42 -11.75
C ASP A 169 -5.05 15.34 -10.71
N ASN A 170 -5.27 14.10 -11.15
CA ASN A 170 -5.47 12.98 -10.25
C ASN A 170 -4.17 12.53 -9.55
N ILE A 171 -3.01 12.65 -10.20
CA ILE A 171 -1.70 12.40 -9.56
C ILE A 171 -1.53 13.33 -8.36
N GLN A 172 -1.80 14.65 -8.53
CA GLN A 172 -1.67 15.61 -7.43
C GLN A 172 -2.61 15.27 -6.26
N LYS A 173 -3.87 14.94 -6.55
CA LYS A 173 -4.83 14.54 -5.50
C LYS A 173 -4.36 13.30 -4.74
N VAL A 174 -3.82 12.30 -5.44
CA VAL A 174 -3.26 11.10 -4.81
C VAL A 174 -2.05 11.44 -3.96
N ALA A 175 -1.15 12.33 -4.43
CA ALA A 175 0.00 12.81 -3.66
C ALA A 175 -0.45 13.49 -2.35
N ASP A 176 -1.47 14.34 -2.40
CA ASP A 176 -1.98 15.03 -1.22
C ASP A 176 -2.59 14.05 -0.20
N ILE A 177 -3.37 13.06 -0.66
CA ILE A 177 -3.91 12.00 0.21
C ILE A 177 -2.78 11.19 0.85
N ILE A 178 -1.72 10.85 0.12
CA ILE A 178 -0.55 10.14 0.66
C ILE A 178 0.12 10.99 1.75
N ARG A 179 0.26 12.31 1.53
CA ARG A 179 0.79 13.23 2.54
C ARG A 179 -0.09 13.29 3.79
N ASP A 180 -1.41 13.22 3.63
CA ASP A 180 -2.33 13.18 4.77
C ASP A 180 -2.23 11.85 5.54
N CYS A 181 -2.09 10.71 4.86
CA CYS A 181 -1.78 9.43 5.51
C CYS A 181 -0.46 9.49 6.30
N LYS A 182 0.58 10.12 5.75
CA LYS A 182 1.85 10.38 6.46
C LYS A 182 1.64 11.22 7.71
N LYS A 183 0.86 12.33 7.64
CA LYS A 183 0.55 13.18 8.80
C LYS A 183 -0.21 12.43 9.90
N MET A 184 -0.98 11.40 9.53
CA MET A 184 -1.65 10.49 10.48
C MET A 184 -0.67 9.51 11.15
N GLY A 185 0.63 9.60 10.85
CA GLY A 185 1.69 8.78 11.45
C GLY A 185 1.96 7.46 10.75
N MET A 186 1.34 7.19 9.59
CA MET A 186 1.60 5.97 8.83
C MET A 186 3.00 6.01 8.20
N ALA A 187 3.73 4.90 8.23
CA ALA A 187 4.88 4.68 7.37
C ALA A 187 4.38 4.37 5.96
N ILE A 188 4.90 5.04 4.95
CA ILE A 188 4.44 4.90 3.56
C ILE A 188 5.55 4.27 2.72
N LEU A 189 5.23 3.18 2.03
CA LEU A 189 6.13 2.55 1.05
C LEU A 189 5.51 2.64 -0.34
N ILE A 190 6.17 3.32 -1.26
CA ILE A 190 5.72 3.44 -2.65
C ILE A 190 6.72 2.74 -3.55
N ILE A 191 6.25 1.89 -4.46
CA ILE A 191 7.07 1.43 -5.58
C ILE A 191 6.59 2.08 -6.85
N THR A 192 7.51 2.65 -7.62
CA THR A 192 7.20 3.29 -8.90
C THR A 192 8.42 3.33 -9.82
N HIS A 193 8.20 3.63 -11.08
CA HIS A 193 9.23 4.00 -12.06
C HIS A 193 9.17 5.50 -12.42
N ASP A 194 8.20 6.23 -11.88
CA ASP A 194 8.02 7.66 -12.07
C ASP A 194 8.96 8.45 -11.14
N THR A 195 10.05 8.93 -11.69
CA THR A 195 11.07 9.70 -10.95
C THR A 195 10.57 11.07 -10.54
N VAL A 196 9.71 11.71 -11.36
CA VAL A 196 9.15 13.03 -11.06
C VAL A 196 8.23 12.95 -9.84
N PHE A 197 7.34 11.98 -9.84
CA PHE A 197 6.47 11.74 -8.69
C PHE A 197 7.26 11.38 -7.43
N ALA A 198 8.31 10.56 -7.58
CA ALA A 198 9.17 10.19 -6.45
C ALA A 198 9.89 11.41 -5.85
N GLU A 199 10.47 12.28 -6.68
CA GLU A 199 11.15 13.52 -6.24
C GLU A 199 10.20 14.48 -5.52
N GLU A 200 8.93 14.51 -5.93
CA GLU A 200 7.92 15.39 -5.31
C GLU A 200 7.47 14.92 -3.93
N ILE A 201 7.40 13.58 -3.69
CA ILE A 201 6.70 13.07 -2.52
C ILE A 201 7.62 12.39 -1.49
N ALA A 202 8.80 11.90 -1.90
CA ALA A 202 9.65 11.06 -1.06
C ALA A 202 10.39 11.85 0.03
N ASP A 203 10.39 11.32 1.25
CA ASP A 203 11.39 11.71 2.26
C ASP A 203 12.69 10.91 2.04
N LYS A 204 12.56 9.69 1.52
CA LYS A 204 13.67 8.78 1.26
C LYS A 204 13.46 8.03 -0.05
N THR A 205 14.47 8.04 -0.90
CA THR A 205 14.48 7.29 -2.16
C THR A 205 15.45 6.13 -2.09
N LEU A 206 15.01 4.97 -2.53
CA LEU A 206 15.76 3.72 -2.63
C LEU A 206 15.73 3.26 -4.09
N ASN A 207 16.89 3.00 -4.68
CA ASN A 207 16.97 2.50 -6.04
C ASN A 207 17.15 0.98 -6.02
N ILE A 208 16.31 0.25 -6.77
CA ILE A 208 16.45 -1.20 -6.94
C ILE A 208 16.86 -1.52 -8.38
N SER A 209 17.91 -2.30 -8.52
CA SER A 209 18.38 -2.82 -9.80
C SER A 209 18.75 -4.28 -9.65
N GLU A 210 18.27 -5.13 -10.54
CA GLU A 210 18.57 -6.58 -10.57
C GLU A 210 18.44 -7.28 -9.21
N GLY A 211 17.44 -6.87 -8.42
CA GLY A 211 17.17 -7.45 -7.11
C GLY A 211 18.06 -6.97 -5.96
N LEU A 212 18.83 -5.91 -6.16
CA LEU A 212 19.69 -5.27 -5.16
C LEU A 212 19.30 -3.79 -4.99
N LEU A 213 19.51 -3.23 -3.79
CA LEU A 213 19.53 -1.77 -3.59
C LEU A 213 20.88 -1.21 -4.02
N VAL A 214 20.84 -0.11 -4.80
CA VAL A 214 22.00 0.56 -5.38
C VAL A 214 22.00 2.05 -5.05
#